data_34b68c7f8587ab65af38df9e0bd9da38
#
_entry.id   34b68c7f8587ab65af38df9e0bd9da38
#
_cell.length_a   1.000
_cell.length_b   1.000
_cell.length_c   1.000
_cell.angle_alpha   90.00
_cell.angle_beta   90.00
_cell.angle_gamma   90.00
#
_symmetry.space_group_name_H-M   'P 1'
#
loop_
_entity.id
_entity.type
_entity.pdbx_description
1 polymer ?
#
loop_
_entity_poly.entity_id
_entity_poly.type
_entity_poly.pdbx_seq_one_letter_code
_entity_poly.pdbx_strand_id
1 'polypeptide(L)'
;RDRLRSRGLGDVYKRQIMLNASIGYMEKLNNPVIAILISVICAFLPVGFTIVMLSLFMVAHLYAISVEFALIALCVVLLMYLLYFRFASKSGYLLILTVFMCWIKMPFVLPVAVGLCSSVISVVPVSFGVIIYYIINTASVYETAVTNKSLTESMLQVSYLIESLVKNKQLFLVMAALAVTIIIVYIVRRLKIDYAWGYAIAIGSVAQFVVVVLGEILLKTGLNIILIVISVILGALAGYICN
;
A
#
# COMPACT_ATOMS: atom_id res chain seq x y z
N ARG A 1 -3.84 24.54 -15.77
CA ARG A 1 -3.40 24.48 -14.33
C ARG A 1 -4.57 24.15 -13.41
N ASP A 2 -5.78 24.68 -13.62
CA ASP A 2 -6.94 24.48 -12.73
C ASP A 2 -7.53 23.07 -12.77
N ARG A 3 -7.49 22.40 -13.93
CA ARG A 3 -7.97 21.00 -14.07
C ARG A 3 -7.10 19.98 -13.32
N LEU A 4 -5.82 20.24 -13.15
CA LEU A 4 -4.92 19.40 -12.35
C LEU A 4 -5.14 19.58 -10.84
N ARG A 5 -5.51 20.79 -10.42
CA ARG A 5 -5.83 21.11 -9.03
C ARG A 5 -7.12 20.44 -8.56
N SER A 6 -8.18 20.47 -9.36
CA SER A 6 -9.46 19.84 -9.02
C SER A 6 -9.37 18.30 -8.94
N ARG A 7 -8.55 17.68 -9.79
CA ARG A 7 -8.26 16.24 -9.72
C ARG A 7 -7.50 15.87 -8.44
N GLY A 8 -6.50 16.67 -8.02
CA GLY A 8 -5.76 16.44 -6.80
C GLY A 8 -6.64 16.48 -5.55
N LEU A 9 -7.57 17.43 -5.47
CA LEU A 9 -8.48 17.58 -4.32
C LEU A 9 -9.44 16.39 -4.20
N GLY A 10 -10.01 15.93 -5.31
CA GLY A 10 -10.89 14.77 -5.34
C GLY A 10 -10.18 13.48 -4.96
N ASP A 11 -8.91 13.32 -5.36
CA ASP A 11 -8.12 12.13 -5.04
C ASP A 11 -7.73 12.09 -3.56
N VAL A 12 -7.36 13.22 -2.96
CA VAL A 12 -7.04 13.30 -1.51
C VAL A 12 -8.30 13.06 -0.69
N TYR A 13 -9.44 13.64 -1.08
CA TYR A 13 -10.71 13.44 -0.41
C TYR A 13 -11.17 11.97 -0.43
N LYS A 14 -11.08 11.29 -1.57
CA LYS A 14 -11.37 9.86 -1.69
C LYS A 14 -10.48 9.02 -0.78
N ARG A 15 -9.19 9.34 -0.71
CA ARG A 15 -8.22 8.65 0.17
C ARG A 15 -8.55 8.86 1.65
N GLN A 16 -8.97 10.05 2.02
CA GLN A 16 -9.36 10.37 3.39
C GLN A 16 -10.65 9.63 3.80
N ILE A 17 -11.67 9.58 2.92
CA ILE A 17 -12.89 8.81 3.15
C ILE A 17 -12.56 7.32 3.28
N MET A 18 -11.64 6.82 2.45
CA MET A 18 -11.20 5.43 2.50
C MET A 18 -10.52 5.09 3.83
N LEU A 19 -9.67 5.98 4.35
CA LEU A 19 -9.08 5.85 5.69
C LEU A 19 -10.16 5.89 6.77
N ASN A 20 -11.08 6.82 6.72
CA ASN A 20 -12.18 6.89 7.68
C ASN A 20 -13.08 5.65 7.65
N ALA A 21 -13.37 5.11 6.47
CA ALA A 21 -14.16 3.88 6.31
C ALA A 21 -13.44 2.63 6.82
N SER A 22 -12.10 2.63 6.76
CA SER A 22 -11.26 1.50 7.21
C SER A 22 -10.80 1.60 8.66
N ILE A 23 -10.68 2.83 9.21
CA ILE A 23 -10.09 3.09 10.53
C ILE A 23 -10.89 4.16 11.29
N GLY A 24 -12.18 4.31 11.09
CA GLY A 24 -13.02 5.37 11.68
C GLY A 24 -13.14 5.37 13.22
N TYR A 25 -12.11 4.91 13.94
CA TYR A 25 -12.14 4.69 15.39
C TYR A 25 -12.17 5.97 16.24
N MET A 26 -11.73 7.09 15.73
CA MET A 26 -11.78 8.36 16.45
C MET A 26 -12.96 9.20 15.96
N GLU A 27 -14.06 9.22 16.70
CA GLU A 27 -15.30 9.94 16.34
C GLU A 27 -15.07 11.41 15.97
N LYS A 28 -14.17 12.09 16.68
CA LYS A 28 -13.82 13.51 16.42
C LYS A 28 -13.17 13.70 15.05
N LEU A 29 -12.35 12.75 14.58
CA LEU A 29 -11.65 12.78 13.29
C LEU A 29 -12.48 12.17 12.15
N ASN A 30 -13.49 11.37 12.48
CA ASN A 30 -14.40 10.78 11.48
C ASN A 30 -15.45 11.77 10.93
N ASN A 31 -15.31 13.05 11.26
CA ASN A 31 -16.18 14.09 10.72
C ASN A 31 -15.78 14.41 9.26
N PRO A 32 -16.76 14.36 8.31
CA PRO A 32 -16.51 14.68 6.90
C PRO A 32 -15.93 16.09 6.68
N VAL A 33 -16.25 17.03 7.57
CA VAL A 33 -15.71 18.41 7.51
C VAL A 33 -14.20 18.40 7.71
N ILE A 34 -13.68 17.63 8.67
CA ILE A 34 -12.24 17.51 8.93
C ILE A 34 -11.55 16.85 7.74
N ALA A 35 -12.17 15.81 7.15
CA ALA A 35 -11.65 15.15 5.96
C ALA A 35 -11.53 16.12 4.78
N ILE A 36 -12.53 16.97 4.54
CA ILE A 36 -12.50 18.01 3.50
C ILE A 36 -11.39 19.02 3.80
N LEU A 37 -11.27 19.49 5.04
CA LEU A 37 -10.30 20.49 5.45
C LEU A 37 -8.86 20.00 5.23
N ILE A 38 -8.55 18.78 5.68
CA ILE A 38 -7.24 18.13 5.46
C ILE A 38 -6.99 17.93 3.96
N SER A 39 -8.01 17.52 3.20
CA SER A 39 -7.90 17.32 1.74
C SER A 39 -7.55 18.63 1.02
N VAL A 40 -8.19 19.73 1.41
CA VAL A 40 -7.89 21.07 0.85
C VAL A 40 -6.45 21.47 1.17
N ILE A 41 -6.01 21.31 2.42
CA ILE A 41 -4.62 21.61 2.81
C ILE A 41 -3.64 20.77 1.99
N CYS A 42 -3.87 19.46 1.90
CA CYS A 42 -3.01 18.54 1.15
C CYS A 42 -2.96 18.80 -0.36
N ALA A 43 -4.02 19.40 -0.94
CA ALA A 43 -4.07 19.74 -2.37
C ALA A 43 -3.10 20.87 -2.75
N PHE A 44 -2.73 21.74 -1.79
CA PHE A 44 -1.78 22.84 -2.01
C PHE A 44 -0.33 22.44 -1.72
N LEU A 45 -0.10 21.33 -1.05
CA LEU A 45 1.20 20.89 -0.57
C LEU A 45 1.82 19.82 -1.49
N PRO A 46 3.16 19.67 -1.49
CA PRO A 46 3.82 18.61 -2.26
C PRO A 46 3.42 17.22 -1.76
N VAL A 47 3.51 16.22 -2.65
CA VAL A 47 3.09 14.83 -2.38
C VAL A 47 3.77 14.25 -1.12
N GLY A 48 5.02 14.61 -0.85
CA GLY A 48 5.73 14.18 0.37
C GLY A 48 5.02 14.62 1.65
N PHE A 49 4.52 15.86 1.68
CA PHE A 49 3.78 16.38 2.82
C PHE A 49 2.41 15.72 2.97
N THR A 50 1.74 15.43 1.86
CA THR A 50 0.47 14.67 1.87
C THR A 50 0.65 13.29 2.52
N ILE A 51 1.77 12.59 2.24
CA ILE A 51 2.07 11.30 2.85
C ILE A 51 2.26 11.45 4.37
N VAL A 52 2.98 12.48 4.81
CA VAL A 52 3.18 12.78 6.24
C VAL A 52 1.83 13.01 6.92
N MET A 53 0.98 13.86 6.36
CA MET A 53 -0.35 14.16 6.91
C MET A 53 -1.24 12.93 6.97
N LEU A 54 -1.29 12.11 5.92
CA LEU A 54 -2.08 10.88 5.90
C LEU A 54 -1.59 9.85 6.92
N SER A 55 -0.28 9.73 7.11
CA SER A 55 0.27 8.80 8.11
C SER A 55 0.08 9.28 9.54
N LEU A 56 0.18 10.58 9.80
CA LEU A 56 -0.19 11.15 11.11
C LEU A 56 -1.67 10.93 11.42
N PHE A 57 -2.53 11.12 10.42
CA PHE A 57 -3.95 10.85 10.55
C PHE A 57 -4.23 9.36 10.84
N MET A 58 -3.52 8.46 10.17
CA MET A 58 -3.59 7.02 10.45
C MET A 58 -3.18 6.71 11.90
N VAL A 59 -2.03 7.23 12.35
CA VAL A 59 -1.55 7.02 13.73
C VAL A 59 -2.54 7.58 14.76
N ALA A 60 -3.15 8.74 14.50
CA ALA A 60 -4.17 9.31 15.38
C ALA A 60 -5.42 8.43 15.52
N HIS A 61 -5.86 7.80 14.43
CA HIS A 61 -6.95 6.82 14.47
C HIS A 61 -6.57 5.55 15.25
N LEU A 62 -5.35 5.05 15.06
CA LEU A 62 -4.85 3.89 15.79
C LEU A 62 -4.68 4.17 17.28
N TYR A 63 -4.33 5.41 17.65
CA TYR A 63 -4.27 5.85 19.05
C TYR A 63 -5.63 5.74 19.77
N ALA A 64 -6.71 5.93 19.04
CA ALA A 64 -8.06 5.78 19.61
C ALA A 64 -8.42 4.32 19.94
N ILE A 65 -7.72 3.33 19.34
CA ILE A 65 -7.90 1.91 19.64
C ILE A 65 -7.01 1.53 20.84
N SER A 66 -5.71 1.82 20.75
CA SER A 66 -4.72 1.51 21.77
C SER A 66 -3.45 2.34 21.56
N VAL A 67 -2.88 2.77 22.69
CA VAL A 67 -1.61 3.53 22.69
C VAL A 67 -0.47 2.67 22.17
N GLU A 68 -0.46 1.39 22.51
CA GLU A 68 0.57 0.41 22.10
C GLU A 68 0.56 0.26 20.58
N PHE A 69 -0.61 0.15 19.98
CA PHE A 69 -0.73 0.03 18.53
C PHE A 69 -0.27 1.30 17.81
N ALA A 70 -0.68 2.46 18.30
CA ALA A 70 -0.24 3.73 17.74
C ALA A 70 1.28 3.88 17.80
N LEU A 71 1.92 3.44 18.87
CA LEU A 71 3.36 3.51 19.04
C LEU A 71 4.12 2.60 18.06
N ILE A 72 3.66 1.37 17.88
CA ILE A 72 4.21 0.44 16.88
C ILE A 72 4.05 1.02 15.47
N ALA A 73 2.86 1.50 15.13
CA ALA A 73 2.60 2.11 13.84
C ALA A 73 3.46 3.36 13.61
N LEU A 74 3.65 4.19 14.63
CA LEU A 74 4.52 5.35 14.58
C LEU A 74 5.98 4.95 14.32
N CYS A 75 6.51 3.92 14.99
CA CYS A 75 7.86 3.41 14.73
C CYS A 75 8.03 2.94 13.28
N VAL A 76 7.05 2.20 12.73
CA VAL A 76 7.08 1.74 11.34
C VAL A 76 7.04 2.94 10.38
N VAL A 77 6.18 3.92 10.64
CA VAL A 77 6.07 5.15 9.84
C VAL A 77 7.35 5.96 9.87
N LEU A 78 8.00 6.12 11.03
CA LEU A 78 9.29 6.81 11.15
C LEU A 78 10.38 6.09 10.35
N LEU A 79 10.48 4.77 10.46
CA LEU A 79 11.42 3.97 9.67
C LEU A 79 11.14 4.12 8.17
N MET A 80 9.85 4.10 7.80
CA MET A 80 9.42 4.35 6.42
C MET A 80 9.91 5.73 5.95
N TYR A 81 9.76 6.79 6.74
CA TYR A 81 10.21 8.13 6.35
C TYR A 81 11.72 8.21 6.16
N LEU A 82 12.51 7.60 7.03
CA LEU A 82 13.96 7.57 6.89
C LEU A 82 14.37 6.96 5.54
N LEU A 83 13.76 5.84 5.18
CA LEU A 83 14.04 5.16 3.91
C LEU A 83 13.44 5.91 2.71
N TYR A 84 12.19 6.40 2.83
CA TYR A 84 11.51 7.11 1.75
C TYR A 84 12.22 8.40 1.36
N PHE A 85 12.53 9.26 2.33
CA PHE A 85 13.23 10.53 2.02
C PHE A 85 14.63 10.29 1.48
N ARG A 86 15.28 9.21 1.91
CA ARG A 86 16.63 8.86 1.43
C ARG A 86 16.63 8.37 -0.02
N PHE A 87 15.66 7.53 -0.41
CA PHE A 87 15.72 6.79 -1.66
C PHE A 87 14.65 7.15 -2.68
N ALA A 88 13.46 7.56 -2.29
CA ALA A 88 12.30 7.59 -3.18
C ALA A 88 11.40 8.83 -3.04
N SER A 89 11.94 9.97 -2.63
CA SER A 89 11.17 11.20 -2.36
C SER A 89 10.29 11.67 -3.54
N LYS A 90 10.69 11.39 -4.78
CA LYS A 90 9.93 11.77 -5.99
C LYS A 90 8.80 10.79 -6.33
N SER A 91 8.80 9.59 -5.78
CA SER A 91 7.89 8.49 -6.12
C SER A 91 6.80 8.23 -5.06
N GLY A 92 6.53 9.22 -4.21
CA GLY A 92 5.57 9.08 -3.10
C GLY A 92 4.14 8.77 -3.51
N TYR A 93 3.72 9.19 -4.70
CA TYR A 93 2.42 8.85 -5.24
C TYR A 93 2.22 7.33 -5.37
N LEU A 94 3.30 6.56 -5.60
CA LEU A 94 3.24 5.10 -5.69
C LEU A 94 2.86 4.45 -4.36
N LEU A 95 3.30 5.00 -3.23
CA LEU A 95 2.92 4.52 -1.92
C LEU A 95 1.39 4.59 -1.74
N ILE A 96 0.81 5.76 -2.02
CA ILE A 96 -0.61 5.98 -1.87
C ILE A 96 -1.41 5.13 -2.87
N LEU A 97 -0.92 5.04 -4.12
CA LEU A 97 -1.53 4.22 -5.15
C LEU A 97 -1.53 2.74 -4.75
N THR A 98 -0.44 2.25 -4.12
CA THR A 98 -0.35 0.86 -3.65
C THR A 98 -1.36 0.58 -2.54
N VAL A 99 -1.49 1.46 -1.54
CA VAL A 99 -2.51 1.32 -0.48
C VAL A 99 -3.90 1.23 -1.10
N PHE A 100 -4.21 2.09 -2.07
CA PHE A 100 -5.49 2.10 -2.77
C PHE A 100 -5.75 0.79 -3.55
N MET A 101 -4.76 0.28 -4.28
CA MET A 101 -4.88 -0.97 -5.03
C MET A 101 -5.02 -2.19 -4.10
N CYS A 102 -4.33 -2.20 -2.97
CA CYS A 102 -4.50 -3.23 -1.95
C CYS A 102 -5.92 -3.19 -1.35
N TRP A 103 -6.48 -2.00 -1.12
CA TRP A 103 -7.83 -1.83 -0.60
C TRP A 103 -8.90 -2.39 -1.54
N ILE A 104 -8.75 -2.18 -2.86
CA ILE A 104 -9.62 -2.78 -3.90
C ILE A 104 -9.37 -4.30 -4.04
N LYS A 105 -8.40 -4.86 -3.30
CA LYS A 105 -7.95 -6.26 -3.40
C LYS A 105 -7.32 -6.62 -4.75
N MET A 106 -6.78 -5.63 -5.45
CA MET A 106 -6.13 -5.78 -6.76
C MET A 106 -4.67 -5.23 -6.77
N PRO A 107 -3.81 -5.60 -5.81
CA PRO A 107 -2.45 -5.08 -5.74
C PRO A 107 -1.60 -5.43 -6.97
N PHE A 108 -1.92 -6.54 -7.62
CA PHE A 108 -1.14 -7.10 -8.73
C PHE A 108 -1.32 -6.37 -10.07
N VAL A 109 -2.21 -5.38 -10.16
CA VAL A 109 -2.34 -4.49 -11.34
C VAL A 109 -1.15 -3.54 -11.46
N LEU A 110 -0.56 -3.16 -10.33
CA LEU A 110 0.37 -2.05 -10.23
C LEU A 110 1.81 -2.34 -10.70
N PRO A 111 2.42 -3.51 -10.41
CA PRO A 111 3.87 -3.67 -10.55
C PRO A 111 4.36 -3.66 -12.00
N VAL A 112 3.56 -4.12 -12.96
CA VAL A 112 3.92 -4.08 -14.37
C VAL A 112 4.01 -2.62 -14.85
N ALA A 113 2.99 -1.81 -14.59
CA ALA A 113 2.97 -0.40 -14.95
C ALA A 113 4.11 0.39 -14.25
N VAL A 114 4.34 0.13 -12.96
CA VAL A 114 5.44 0.75 -12.20
C VAL A 114 6.80 0.35 -12.75
N GLY A 115 7.02 -0.93 -13.05
CA GLY A 115 8.26 -1.41 -13.64
C GLY A 115 8.56 -0.81 -15.00
N LEU A 116 7.52 -0.52 -15.81
CA LEU A 116 7.64 0.14 -17.10
C LEU A 116 7.91 1.65 -16.99
N CYS A 117 7.23 2.36 -16.10
CA CYS A 117 7.27 3.83 -16.05
C CYS A 117 8.28 4.38 -15.04
N SER A 118 8.70 3.57 -14.07
CA SER A 118 9.51 4.02 -12.93
C SER A 118 10.90 3.37 -12.89
N SER A 119 11.62 3.59 -11.79
CA SER A 119 12.92 2.98 -11.51
C SER A 119 12.81 1.82 -10.51
N VAL A 120 13.85 0.99 -10.38
CA VAL A 120 13.90 -0.09 -9.36
C VAL A 120 13.67 0.45 -7.95
N ILE A 121 14.09 1.68 -7.68
CA ILE A 121 13.91 2.33 -6.37
C ILE A 121 12.43 2.44 -5.98
N SER A 122 11.52 2.39 -6.96
CA SER A 122 10.06 2.41 -6.73
C SER A 122 9.55 1.17 -5.97
N VAL A 123 10.35 0.13 -5.85
CA VAL A 123 10.05 -1.02 -4.97
C VAL A 123 9.87 -0.55 -3.53
N VAL A 124 10.65 0.45 -3.08
CA VAL A 124 10.60 0.97 -1.70
C VAL A 124 9.22 1.56 -1.36
N PRO A 125 8.71 2.59 -2.05
CA PRO A 125 7.39 3.15 -1.73
C PRO A 125 6.24 2.15 -1.95
N VAL A 126 6.36 1.24 -2.91
CA VAL A 126 5.36 0.18 -3.14
C VAL A 126 5.33 -0.79 -1.96
N SER A 127 6.48 -1.27 -1.49
CA SER A 127 6.57 -2.15 -0.32
C SER A 127 6.00 -1.50 0.94
N PHE A 128 6.30 -0.22 1.17
CA PHE A 128 5.73 0.51 2.30
C PHE A 128 4.21 0.70 2.18
N GLY A 129 3.70 0.90 0.96
CA GLY A 129 2.26 0.94 0.73
C GLY A 129 1.56 -0.37 1.14
N VAL A 130 2.18 -1.52 0.84
CA VAL A 130 1.67 -2.83 1.29
C VAL A 130 1.70 -2.92 2.83
N ILE A 131 2.81 -2.53 3.46
CA ILE A 131 2.93 -2.57 4.94
C ILE A 131 1.84 -1.70 5.60
N ILE A 132 1.64 -0.46 5.13
CA ILE A 132 0.60 0.43 5.63
C ILE A 132 -0.79 -0.20 5.50
N TYR A 133 -1.11 -0.78 4.35
CA TYR A 133 -2.38 -1.46 4.14
C TYR A 133 -2.60 -2.59 5.17
N TYR A 134 -1.59 -3.42 5.41
CA TYR A 134 -1.72 -4.51 6.37
C TYR A 134 -1.77 -4.02 7.83
N ILE A 135 -1.12 -2.92 8.18
CA ILE A 135 -1.30 -2.27 9.50
C ILE A 135 -2.76 -1.86 9.67
N ILE A 136 -3.35 -1.21 8.66
CA ILE A 136 -4.76 -0.80 8.67
C ILE A 136 -5.69 -2.01 8.80
N ASN A 137 -5.43 -3.06 8.04
CA ASN A 137 -6.24 -4.28 8.09
C ASN A 137 -6.11 -5.01 9.44
N THR A 138 -4.93 -5.01 10.05
CA THR A 138 -4.71 -5.58 11.38
C THR A 138 -5.44 -4.79 12.46
N ALA A 139 -5.62 -3.47 12.29
CA ALA A 139 -6.33 -2.62 13.24
C ALA A 139 -7.76 -3.10 13.49
N SER A 140 -8.50 -3.47 12.45
CA SER A 140 -9.88 -3.95 12.58
C SER A 140 -9.97 -5.29 13.32
N VAL A 141 -9.00 -6.18 13.09
CA VAL A 141 -8.92 -7.48 13.79
C VAL A 141 -8.52 -7.27 15.26
N TYR A 142 -7.58 -6.36 15.51
CA TYR A 142 -7.11 -6.05 16.85
C TYR A 142 -8.21 -5.40 17.71
N GLU A 143 -8.98 -4.48 17.17
CA GLU A 143 -10.12 -3.86 17.86
C GLU A 143 -11.11 -4.92 18.37
N THR A 144 -11.48 -5.88 17.52
CA THR A 144 -12.39 -6.96 17.91
C THR A 144 -11.81 -7.85 19.01
N ALA A 145 -10.48 -8.08 18.99
CA ALA A 145 -9.78 -8.86 20.02
C ALA A 145 -9.75 -8.13 21.39
N VAL A 146 -9.50 -6.82 21.38
CA VAL A 146 -9.49 -5.99 22.59
C VAL A 146 -10.89 -5.84 23.16
N THR A 147 -11.90 -5.58 22.32
CA THR A 147 -13.30 -5.41 22.75
C THR A 147 -13.84 -6.68 23.39
N ASN A 148 -13.45 -7.85 22.90
CA ASN A 148 -13.84 -9.16 23.47
C ASN A 148 -13.08 -9.51 24.75
N LYS A 149 -12.31 -8.59 25.35
CA LYS A 149 -11.51 -8.78 26.60
C LYS A 149 -10.56 -9.98 26.58
N SER A 150 -10.17 -10.44 25.41
CA SER A 150 -9.19 -11.52 25.26
C SER A 150 -7.74 -11.06 25.51
N LEU A 151 -7.50 -9.74 25.47
CA LEU A 151 -6.19 -9.09 25.66
C LEU A 151 -6.31 -7.99 26.72
N THR A 152 -6.01 -8.34 27.96
CA THR A 152 -6.15 -7.41 29.12
C THR A 152 -4.83 -6.74 29.51
N GLU A 153 -3.69 -7.33 29.17
CA GLU A 153 -2.36 -6.83 29.54
C GLU A 153 -1.66 -6.17 28.35
N SER A 154 -1.07 -4.98 28.56
CA SER A 154 -0.38 -4.22 27.50
C SER A 154 0.75 -5.01 26.81
N MET A 155 1.49 -5.85 27.57
CA MET A 155 2.53 -6.70 26.99
C MET A 155 1.97 -7.77 26.03
N LEU A 156 0.81 -8.35 26.34
CA LEU A 156 0.13 -9.31 25.45
C LEU A 156 -0.36 -8.61 24.19
N GLN A 157 -0.84 -7.38 24.31
CA GLN A 157 -1.28 -6.57 23.18
C GLN A 157 -0.12 -6.28 22.21
N VAL A 158 1.02 -5.84 22.71
CA VAL A 158 2.22 -5.57 21.90
C VAL A 158 2.72 -6.84 21.21
N SER A 159 2.84 -7.95 21.94
CA SER A 159 3.30 -9.21 21.36
C SER A 159 2.35 -9.73 20.29
N TYR A 160 1.05 -9.64 20.49
CA TYR A 160 0.03 -10.00 19.51
C TYR A 160 0.14 -9.17 18.22
N LEU A 161 0.34 -7.84 18.34
CA LEU A 161 0.48 -6.95 17.20
C LEU A 161 1.73 -7.25 16.38
N ILE A 162 2.87 -7.40 17.07
CA ILE A 162 4.13 -7.75 16.39
C ILE A 162 3.99 -9.11 15.71
N GLU A 163 3.42 -10.09 16.39
CA GLU A 163 3.22 -11.42 15.83
C GLU A 163 2.26 -11.41 14.63
N SER A 164 1.17 -10.67 14.71
CA SER A 164 0.18 -10.55 13.64
C SER A 164 0.74 -9.88 12.38
N LEU A 165 1.70 -8.94 12.51
CA LEU A 165 2.37 -8.31 11.39
C LEU A 165 3.52 -9.18 10.85
N VAL A 166 4.37 -9.70 11.73
CA VAL A 166 5.57 -10.47 11.34
C VAL A 166 5.21 -11.87 10.82
N LYS A 167 4.19 -12.52 11.36
CA LYS A 167 3.72 -13.83 10.88
C LYS A 167 2.71 -13.75 9.73
N ASN A 168 2.39 -12.56 9.26
CA ASN A 168 1.42 -12.38 8.16
C ASN A 168 2.02 -12.83 6.83
N LYS A 169 1.76 -14.07 6.47
CA LYS A 169 2.24 -14.68 5.23
C LYS A 169 1.76 -13.95 3.98
N GLN A 170 0.53 -13.40 4.01
CA GLN A 170 -0.01 -12.62 2.89
C GLN A 170 0.77 -11.35 2.64
N LEU A 171 1.14 -10.60 3.69
CA LEU A 171 1.94 -9.39 3.60
C LEU A 171 3.25 -9.67 2.86
N PHE A 172 3.98 -10.69 3.31
CA PHE A 172 5.28 -11.04 2.72
C PHE A 172 5.14 -11.53 1.28
N LEU A 173 4.12 -12.34 0.98
CA LEU A 173 3.87 -12.83 -0.36
C LEU A 173 3.55 -11.68 -1.32
N VAL A 174 2.63 -10.80 -0.96
CA VAL A 174 2.25 -9.65 -1.81
C VAL A 174 3.46 -8.74 -2.01
N MET A 175 4.17 -8.39 -0.94
CA MET A 175 5.36 -7.53 -1.02
C MET A 175 6.44 -8.13 -1.92
N ALA A 176 6.75 -9.42 -1.77
CA ALA A 176 7.74 -10.11 -2.59
C ALA A 176 7.31 -10.18 -4.07
N ALA A 177 6.04 -10.51 -4.33
CA ALA A 177 5.52 -10.58 -5.69
C ALA A 177 5.59 -9.23 -6.40
N LEU A 178 5.20 -8.14 -5.73
CA LEU A 178 5.28 -6.79 -6.30
C LEU A 178 6.75 -6.39 -6.56
N ALA A 179 7.65 -6.63 -5.60
CA ALA A 179 9.06 -6.29 -5.72
C ALA A 179 9.74 -7.03 -6.87
N VAL A 180 9.57 -8.35 -6.93
CA VAL A 180 10.16 -9.20 -7.99
C VAL A 180 9.66 -8.78 -9.36
N THR A 181 8.35 -8.56 -9.49
CA THR A 181 7.76 -8.13 -10.78
C THR A 181 8.32 -6.79 -11.24
N ILE A 182 8.38 -5.78 -10.37
CA ILE A 182 8.93 -4.47 -10.72
C ILE A 182 10.38 -4.60 -11.19
N ILE A 183 11.19 -5.40 -10.51
CA ILE A 183 12.61 -5.60 -10.85
C ILE A 183 12.73 -6.29 -12.22
N ILE A 184 11.98 -7.38 -12.45
CA ILE A 184 12.02 -8.12 -13.72
C ILE A 184 11.59 -7.22 -14.88
N VAL A 185 10.44 -6.55 -14.77
CA VAL A 185 9.94 -5.64 -15.80
C VAL A 185 10.94 -4.54 -16.11
N TYR A 186 11.54 -3.93 -15.07
CA TYR A 186 12.54 -2.89 -15.22
C TYR A 186 13.79 -3.38 -15.95
N ILE A 187 14.30 -4.59 -15.62
CA ILE A 187 15.47 -5.17 -16.26
C ILE A 187 15.17 -5.46 -17.73
N VAL A 188 14.05 -6.14 -18.02
CA VAL A 188 13.69 -6.54 -19.39
C VAL A 188 13.46 -5.32 -20.28
N ARG A 189 12.80 -4.28 -19.77
CA ARG A 189 12.59 -3.01 -20.48
C ARG A 189 13.90 -2.35 -20.95
N ARG A 190 14.99 -2.56 -20.22
CA ARG A 190 16.31 -1.97 -20.52
C ARG A 190 17.16 -2.76 -21.51
N LEU A 191 16.72 -3.94 -21.89
CA LEU A 191 17.42 -4.72 -22.91
C LEU A 191 17.36 -4.01 -24.27
N LYS A 192 18.45 -4.05 -24.99
CA LYS A 192 18.54 -3.49 -26.36
C LYS A 192 17.94 -4.47 -27.38
N ILE A 193 16.66 -4.72 -27.29
CA ILE A 193 15.89 -5.63 -28.15
C ILE A 193 14.73 -4.86 -28.76
N ASP A 194 14.43 -5.11 -30.02
CA ASP A 194 13.23 -4.58 -30.64
C ASP A 194 12.00 -5.06 -29.87
N TYR A 195 11.05 -4.14 -29.63
CA TYR A 195 9.85 -4.40 -28.82
C TYR A 195 10.11 -4.78 -27.33
N ALA A 196 11.23 -4.31 -26.73
CA ALA A 196 11.59 -4.59 -25.33
C ALA A 196 10.43 -4.34 -24.33
N TRP A 197 9.58 -3.37 -24.59
CA TRP A 197 8.41 -3.05 -23.77
C TRP A 197 7.36 -4.17 -23.79
N GLY A 198 7.04 -4.72 -24.99
CA GLY A 198 6.13 -5.83 -25.13
C GLY A 198 6.62 -7.08 -24.40
N TYR A 199 7.91 -7.39 -24.56
CA TYR A 199 8.54 -8.48 -23.81
C TYR A 199 8.55 -8.24 -22.31
N ALA A 200 8.77 -7.01 -21.86
CA ALA A 200 8.75 -6.65 -20.44
C ALA A 200 7.35 -6.87 -19.83
N ILE A 201 6.28 -6.53 -20.54
CA ILE A 201 4.90 -6.76 -20.10
C ILE A 201 4.63 -8.27 -20.02
N ALA A 202 4.94 -9.03 -21.09
CA ALA A 202 4.68 -10.45 -21.14
C ALA A 202 5.47 -11.23 -20.06
N ILE A 203 6.78 -11.04 -20.01
CA ILE A 203 7.66 -11.72 -19.04
C ILE A 203 7.31 -11.30 -17.61
N GLY A 204 7.06 -10.00 -17.38
CA GLY A 204 6.67 -9.49 -16.07
C GLY A 204 5.34 -10.07 -15.57
N SER A 205 4.33 -10.16 -16.43
CA SER A 205 3.03 -10.72 -16.08
C SER A 205 3.11 -12.22 -15.79
N VAL A 206 3.88 -12.98 -16.59
CA VAL A 206 4.11 -14.41 -16.36
C VAL A 206 4.89 -14.63 -15.07
N ALA A 207 5.98 -13.89 -14.86
CA ALA A 207 6.77 -13.98 -13.63
C ALA A 207 5.94 -13.65 -12.38
N GLN A 208 5.12 -12.62 -12.45
CA GLN A 208 4.20 -12.24 -11.38
C GLN A 208 3.22 -13.38 -11.05
N PHE A 209 2.58 -13.93 -12.08
CA PHE A 209 1.64 -15.04 -11.91
C PHE A 209 2.32 -16.25 -11.26
N VAL A 210 3.50 -16.62 -11.74
CA VAL A 210 4.29 -17.75 -11.20
C VAL A 210 4.64 -17.50 -9.73
N VAL A 211 5.16 -16.32 -9.38
CA VAL A 211 5.54 -16.00 -7.99
C VAL A 211 4.34 -16.05 -7.06
N VAL A 212 3.20 -15.50 -7.48
CA VAL A 212 1.99 -15.48 -6.64
C VAL A 212 1.41 -16.89 -6.47
N VAL A 213 1.32 -17.68 -7.54
CA VAL A 213 0.77 -19.05 -7.48
C VAL A 213 1.69 -19.95 -6.66
N LEU A 214 3.00 -19.91 -6.89
CA LEU A 214 3.95 -20.70 -6.08
C LEU A 214 3.90 -20.28 -4.61
N GLY A 215 3.84 -18.98 -4.34
CA GLY A 215 3.71 -18.47 -2.98
C GLY A 215 2.41 -18.89 -2.30
N GLU A 216 1.29 -18.93 -3.04
CA GLU A 216 0.00 -19.41 -2.51
C GLU A 216 0.07 -20.89 -2.15
N ILE A 217 0.67 -21.73 -3.01
CA ILE A 217 0.84 -23.17 -2.77
C ILE A 217 1.72 -23.41 -1.54
N LEU A 218 2.83 -22.68 -1.41
CA LEU A 218 3.79 -22.85 -0.32
C LEU A 218 3.30 -22.29 1.02
N LEU A 219 2.67 -21.12 1.01
CA LEU A 219 2.31 -20.40 2.22
C LEU A 219 0.85 -20.60 2.63
N LYS A 220 -0.01 -21.09 1.72
CA LYS A 220 -1.46 -21.31 1.92
C LYS A 220 -2.13 -20.07 2.51
N THR A 221 -1.97 -18.92 1.83
CA THR A 221 -2.42 -17.62 2.33
C THR A 221 -3.92 -17.39 2.17
N GLY A 222 -4.61 -18.21 1.36
CA GLY A 222 -6.05 -18.10 1.11
C GLY A 222 -6.40 -16.95 0.16
N LEU A 223 -5.48 -16.54 -0.72
CA LEU A 223 -5.76 -15.56 -1.75
C LEU A 223 -6.68 -16.12 -2.82
N ASN A 224 -7.64 -15.31 -3.26
CA ASN A 224 -8.58 -15.72 -4.30
C ASN A 224 -7.87 -15.75 -5.67
N ILE A 225 -7.67 -16.94 -6.23
CA ILE A 225 -6.96 -17.16 -7.49
C ILE A 225 -7.63 -16.41 -8.64
N ILE A 226 -8.97 -16.31 -8.66
CA ILE A 226 -9.71 -15.58 -9.71
C ILE A 226 -9.33 -14.11 -9.69
N LEU A 227 -9.28 -13.48 -8.51
CA LEU A 227 -8.87 -12.08 -8.38
C LEU A 227 -7.41 -11.86 -8.77
N ILE A 228 -6.53 -12.83 -8.51
CA ILE A 228 -5.13 -12.78 -8.94
C ILE A 228 -5.06 -12.74 -10.47
N VAL A 229 -5.73 -13.68 -11.16
CA VAL A 229 -5.73 -13.74 -12.62
C VAL A 229 -6.27 -12.44 -13.24
N ILE A 230 -7.40 -11.96 -12.74
CA ILE A 230 -7.99 -10.69 -13.21
C ILE A 230 -7.01 -9.53 -13.00
N SER A 231 -6.37 -9.45 -11.83
CA SER A 231 -5.42 -8.39 -11.50
C SER A 231 -4.19 -8.41 -12.40
N VAL A 232 -3.67 -9.60 -12.73
CA VAL A 232 -2.52 -9.76 -13.64
C VAL A 232 -2.87 -9.32 -15.06
N ILE A 233 -4.05 -9.73 -15.56
CA ILE A 233 -4.53 -9.32 -16.88
C ILE A 233 -4.71 -7.80 -16.96
N LEU A 234 -5.35 -7.20 -15.94
CA LEU A 234 -5.51 -5.75 -15.87
C LEU A 234 -4.16 -5.02 -15.76
N GLY A 235 -3.18 -5.62 -15.05
CA GLY A 235 -1.83 -5.10 -14.96
C GLY A 235 -1.10 -5.11 -16.31
N ALA A 236 -1.26 -6.17 -17.10
CA ALA A 236 -0.72 -6.26 -18.46
C ALA A 236 -1.37 -5.23 -19.39
N LEU A 237 -2.70 -5.04 -19.31
CA LEU A 237 -3.43 -4.01 -20.06
C LEU A 237 -2.98 -2.60 -19.66
N ALA A 238 -2.83 -2.32 -18.37
CA ALA A 238 -2.32 -1.04 -17.89
C ALA A 238 -0.89 -0.78 -18.41
N GLY A 239 -0.03 -1.81 -18.41
CA GLY A 239 1.29 -1.74 -19.02
C GLY A 239 1.26 -1.44 -20.51
N TYR A 240 0.33 -2.03 -21.25
CA TYR A 240 0.15 -1.76 -22.68
C TYR A 240 -0.32 -0.32 -22.96
N ILE A 241 -1.17 0.24 -22.12
CA ILE A 241 -1.63 1.64 -22.23
C ILE A 241 -0.47 2.62 -21.95
N CYS A 242 0.50 2.23 -21.11
CA CYS A 242 1.70 3.04 -20.82
C CYS A 242 2.77 2.99 -21.92
N ASN A 243 2.63 2.11 -22.91
CA ASN A 243 3.54 1.96 -24.05
C ASN A 243 3.22 2.99 -25.14
#